data_2d1b5c4dffa40a20ef75991cd0aca011
#
_entry.id   2d1b5c4dffa40a20ef75991cd0aca011
#
_cell.length_a   1.000
_cell.length_b   1.000
_cell.length_c   1.000
_cell.angle_alpha   90.00
_cell.angle_beta   90.00
_cell.angle_gamma   90.00
#
_symmetry.space_group_name_H-M   'P 1'
#
loop_
_entity.id
_entity.type
_entity.pdbx_description
1 polymer ?
#
loop_
_entity_poly.entity_id
_entity_poly.type
_entity_poly.pdbx_seq_one_letter_code
_entity_poly.pdbx_strand_id
1 'polypeptide(L)'
;MVAAQSTTFSEWDIYSYPEQSKAVEKAISTFTAEHPGITIQRSVHSFEDTRIPLKLALTSGDGPQVAQVNQGGGDMGALVKDKLLYPLDDYAKQYGWTTRFPDSILQRNRWSDKQDFGSGKLYGVASLGEMIGLYYNKALLDKAGIAVPQTLPELEKAMATLKAKGIPPLMLGLLDGNMGQQLLSTLWETHIDSANRKPLDALIYGVGGTFNDPRLLKAAGIMQDWNQKGYFFPGFQGIGHDDAATLFQNGQSAFLISGTWYLGQFKQNKDIHFATIPHAEGVNHALMVGGTDLAYSITNMAKTKEQRDDAAKFIDYIVSDSMANLWLQAGFLPAGTNKNAAIPKDNPLLEEAYRTWVDLNAYDGLGHYVDWATPTMNTTLNQNVQLLLANRLTPAQLVANLDSDYANYMKSLKKP
;
A
#
# COMPACT_ATOMS: atom_id res chain seq x y z
N MET A 1 -26.32 4.57 -40.81
CA MET A 1 -25.88 4.44 -39.44
C MET A 1 -24.69 3.49 -39.43
N VAL A 2 -23.49 4.01 -39.21
CA VAL A 2 -22.30 3.14 -38.96
C VAL A 2 -22.57 2.51 -37.60
N ALA A 3 -22.62 1.18 -37.52
CA ALA A 3 -22.72 0.48 -36.26
C ALA A 3 -21.50 0.91 -35.41
N ALA A 4 -21.75 1.43 -34.22
CA ALA A 4 -20.69 1.74 -33.30
C ALA A 4 -19.89 0.46 -33.08
N GLN A 5 -18.59 0.49 -33.36
CA GLN A 5 -17.71 -0.65 -33.22
C GLN A 5 -17.65 -0.99 -31.71
N SER A 6 -18.08 -2.19 -31.33
CA SER A 6 -18.07 -2.60 -29.93
C SER A 6 -16.66 -2.99 -29.53
N THR A 7 -16.14 -2.39 -28.46
CA THR A 7 -14.85 -2.73 -27.86
C THR A 7 -15.05 -3.69 -26.69
N THR A 8 -14.35 -4.80 -26.70
CA THR A 8 -14.23 -5.69 -25.52
C THR A 8 -12.79 -5.66 -25.04
N PHE A 9 -12.60 -5.44 -23.75
CA PHE A 9 -11.29 -5.55 -23.14
C PHE A 9 -11.33 -6.28 -21.80
N SER A 10 -10.23 -6.92 -21.45
CA SER A 10 -10.05 -7.56 -20.15
C SER A 10 -9.38 -6.62 -19.15
N GLU A 11 -9.78 -6.74 -17.91
CA GLU A 11 -9.28 -5.99 -16.77
C GLU A 11 -8.88 -6.95 -15.66
N TRP A 12 -7.69 -6.74 -15.09
CA TRP A 12 -7.17 -7.50 -13.93
C TRP A 12 -7.00 -6.57 -12.74
N ASP A 13 -7.62 -6.94 -11.61
CA ASP A 13 -7.50 -6.24 -10.34
C ASP A 13 -7.24 -7.19 -9.17
N ILE A 14 -6.86 -6.61 -8.01
CA ILE A 14 -6.62 -7.36 -6.77
C ILE A 14 -7.80 -7.25 -5.78
N TYR A 15 -8.90 -6.65 -6.14
CA TYR A 15 -10.01 -6.39 -5.23
C TYR A 15 -10.83 -7.66 -4.95
N SER A 16 -10.19 -8.60 -4.24
CA SER A 16 -10.75 -9.92 -3.89
C SER A 16 -11.63 -9.89 -2.63
N TYR A 17 -11.44 -8.92 -1.74
CA TYR A 17 -12.29 -8.79 -0.56
C TYR A 17 -13.74 -8.49 -0.97
N PRO A 18 -14.76 -9.12 -0.33
CA PRO A 18 -16.15 -9.06 -0.80
C PRO A 18 -16.68 -7.65 -1.03
N GLU A 19 -16.35 -6.69 -0.16
CA GLU A 19 -16.84 -5.31 -0.28
C GLU A 19 -16.13 -4.53 -1.39
N GLN A 20 -14.85 -4.79 -1.62
CA GLN A 20 -14.10 -4.22 -2.74
C GLN A 20 -14.61 -4.79 -4.06
N SER A 21 -14.75 -6.11 -4.14
CA SER A 21 -15.22 -6.79 -5.34
C SER A 21 -16.60 -6.29 -5.77
N LYS A 22 -17.54 -6.20 -4.81
CA LYS A 22 -18.89 -5.65 -5.07
C LYS A 22 -18.84 -4.20 -5.58
N ALA A 23 -17.93 -3.37 -5.05
CA ALA A 23 -17.79 -1.99 -5.48
C ALA A 23 -17.30 -1.91 -6.94
N VAL A 24 -16.30 -2.72 -7.32
CA VAL A 24 -15.80 -2.78 -8.70
C VAL A 24 -16.84 -3.37 -9.66
N GLU A 25 -17.53 -4.45 -9.27
CA GLU A 25 -18.62 -5.03 -10.08
C GLU A 25 -19.72 -4.02 -10.34
N LYS A 26 -20.11 -3.26 -9.32
CA LYS A 26 -21.08 -2.17 -9.45
C LYS A 26 -20.57 -1.08 -10.38
N ALA A 27 -19.29 -0.70 -10.27
CA ALA A 27 -18.66 0.29 -11.14
C ALA A 27 -18.66 -0.17 -12.60
N ILE A 28 -18.23 -1.39 -12.89
CA ILE A 28 -18.23 -1.98 -14.23
C ILE A 28 -19.65 -2.04 -14.81
N SER A 29 -20.62 -2.52 -14.02
CA SER A 29 -22.02 -2.59 -14.44
C SER A 29 -22.59 -1.22 -14.79
N THR A 30 -22.30 -0.19 -13.99
CA THR A 30 -22.77 1.18 -14.26
C THR A 30 -22.08 1.77 -15.50
N PHE A 31 -20.75 1.63 -15.57
CA PHE A 31 -19.96 2.11 -16.71
C PHE A 31 -20.42 1.50 -18.04
N THR A 32 -20.62 0.19 -18.10
CA THR A 32 -21.06 -0.50 -19.33
C THR A 32 -22.49 -0.12 -19.72
N ALA A 33 -23.36 0.16 -18.76
CA ALA A 33 -24.70 0.68 -19.03
C ALA A 33 -24.67 2.09 -19.65
N GLU A 34 -23.75 2.95 -19.20
CA GLU A 34 -23.54 4.30 -19.75
C GLU A 34 -22.76 4.29 -21.07
N HIS A 35 -22.02 3.20 -21.36
CA HIS A 35 -21.20 3.04 -22.57
C HIS A 35 -21.53 1.71 -23.28
N PRO A 36 -22.73 1.58 -23.92
CA PRO A 36 -23.20 0.29 -24.43
C PRO A 36 -22.33 -0.32 -25.54
N GLY A 37 -21.35 0.44 -26.08
CA GLY A 37 -20.36 -0.08 -27.03
C GLY A 37 -19.12 -0.69 -26.35
N ILE A 38 -19.01 -0.67 -25.01
CA ILE A 38 -17.85 -1.18 -24.27
C ILE A 38 -18.27 -2.35 -23.39
N THR A 39 -17.53 -3.45 -23.48
CA THR A 39 -17.68 -4.62 -22.61
C THR A 39 -16.37 -4.85 -21.85
N ILE A 40 -16.46 -5.06 -20.55
CA ILE A 40 -15.30 -5.31 -19.66
C ILE A 40 -15.37 -6.72 -19.11
N GLN A 41 -14.31 -7.49 -19.32
CA GLN A 41 -14.11 -8.83 -18.76
C GLN A 41 -13.15 -8.73 -17.57
N ARG A 42 -13.71 -8.68 -16.37
CA ARG A 42 -12.96 -8.58 -15.11
C ARG A 42 -12.39 -9.92 -14.70
N SER A 43 -11.13 -9.92 -14.24
CA SER A 43 -10.48 -11.05 -13.59
C SER A 43 -9.82 -10.60 -12.29
N VAL A 44 -10.22 -11.21 -11.18
CA VAL A 44 -9.70 -10.88 -9.84
C VAL A 44 -8.53 -11.80 -9.53
N HIS A 45 -7.44 -11.23 -9.04
CA HIS A 45 -6.21 -11.92 -8.70
C HIS A 45 -5.78 -11.63 -7.25
N SER A 46 -4.92 -12.47 -6.68
CA SER A 46 -4.22 -12.11 -5.46
C SER A 46 -3.13 -11.07 -5.75
N PHE A 47 -2.66 -10.36 -4.72
CA PHE A 47 -1.54 -9.43 -4.88
C PHE A 47 -0.31 -10.10 -5.49
N GLU A 48 0.04 -11.29 -5.05
CA GLU A 48 1.21 -12.03 -5.58
C GLU A 48 0.99 -12.48 -7.04
N ASP A 49 -0.23 -12.84 -7.42
CA ASP A 49 -0.56 -13.27 -8.79
C ASP A 49 -0.50 -12.13 -9.80
N THR A 50 -0.68 -10.87 -9.39
CA THR A 50 -0.59 -9.69 -10.28
C THR A 50 0.84 -9.24 -10.56
N ARG A 51 1.85 -9.80 -9.91
CA ARG A 51 3.25 -9.39 -10.08
C ARG A 51 3.93 -10.18 -11.21
N ILE A 52 4.43 -11.36 -10.92
CA ILE A 52 5.12 -12.20 -11.93
C ILE A 52 4.16 -12.71 -13.01
N PRO A 53 2.96 -13.24 -12.67
CA PRO A 53 2.02 -13.70 -13.70
C PRO A 53 1.56 -12.61 -14.66
N LEU A 54 1.32 -11.38 -14.20
CA LEU A 54 0.96 -10.27 -15.07
C LEU A 54 2.06 -10.01 -16.12
N LYS A 55 3.32 -9.92 -15.69
CA LYS A 55 4.45 -9.70 -16.60
C LYS A 55 4.56 -10.80 -17.63
N LEU A 56 4.40 -12.06 -17.23
CA LEU A 56 4.41 -13.20 -18.14
C LEU A 56 3.28 -13.12 -19.17
N ALA A 57 2.05 -12.85 -18.72
CA ALA A 57 0.88 -12.72 -19.59
C ALA A 57 1.05 -11.57 -20.60
N LEU A 58 1.54 -10.41 -20.18
CA LEU A 58 1.80 -9.29 -21.10
C LEU A 58 2.91 -9.59 -22.11
N THR A 59 3.92 -10.37 -21.73
CA THR A 59 5.03 -10.75 -22.60
C THR A 59 4.60 -11.82 -23.61
N SER A 60 3.76 -12.78 -23.21
CA SER A 60 3.23 -13.82 -24.10
C SER A 60 2.13 -13.32 -25.05
N GLY A 61 1.52 -12.17 -24.76
CA GLY A 61 0.44 -11.61 -25.55
C GLY A 61 -0.98 -12.02 -25.11
N ASP A 62 -1.10 -12.65 -23.93
CA ASP A 62 -2.37 -13.15 -23.36
C ASP A 62 -2.84 -12.30 -22.16
N GLY A 63 -2.21 -11.16 -21.92
CA GLY A 63 -2.51 -10.29 -20.79
C GLY A 63 -3.75 -9.39 -21.00
N PRO A 64 -4.20 -8.70 -19.93
CA PRO A 64 -5.32 -7.77 -19.99
C PRO A 64 -4.94 -6.45 -20.66
N GLN A 65 -5.92 -5.70 -21.19
CA GLN A 65 -5.73 -4.34 -21.69
C GLN A 65 -5.64 -3.30 -20.58
N VAL A 66 -6.30 -3.55 -19.45
CA VAL A 66 -6.22 -2.75 -18.22
C VAL A 66 -5.77 -3.65 -17.09
N ALA A 67 -4.83 -3.20 -16.29
CA ALA A 67 -4.40 -3.94 -15.11
C ALA A 67 -4.09 -3.00 -13.94
N GLN A 68 -4.36 -3.45 -12.73
CA GLN A 68 -3.74 -2.88 -11.56
C GLN A 68 -2.27 -3.32 -11.47
N VAL A 69 -1.38 -2.35 -11.29
CA VAL A 69 0.07 -2.55 -11.25
C VAL A 69 0.62 -1.95 -9.97
N ASN A 70 1.38 -2.74 -9.21
CA ASN A 70 2.09 -2.26 -8.04
C ASN A 70 3.20 -1.28 -8.42
N GLN A 71 3.44 -0.29 -7.57
CA GLN A 71 4.47 0.72 -7.75
C GLN A 71 5.88 0.12 -7.53
N GLY A 72 6.89 0.96 -7.73
CA GLY A 72 8.28 0.59 -7.46
C GLY A 72 9.00 -0.11 -8.62
N GLY A 73 10.31 -0.32 -8.41
CA GLY A 73 11.23 -0.80 -9.45
C GLY A 73 11.01 -2.25 -9.87
N GLY A 74 10.51 -3.09 -8.94
CA GLY A 74 10.29 -4.52 -9.17
C GLY A 74 9.06 -4.82 -10.03
N ASP A 75 8.05 -3.98 -9.97
CA ASP A 75 6.76 -4.19 -10.62
C ASP A 75 6.56 -3.17 -11.76
N MET A 76 6.00 -1.98 -11.50
CA MET A 76 5.73 -0.99 -12.56
C MET A 76 7.00 -0.60 -13.34
N GLY A 77 8.12 -0.38 -12.65
CA GLY A 77 9.39 -0.06 -13.30
C GLY A 77 9.86 -1.13 -14.27
N ALA A 78 9.74 -2.40 -13.90
CA ALA A 78 10.07 -3.52 -14.77
C ALA A 78 9.16 -3.60 -16.00
N LEU A 79 7.86 -3.33 -15.86
CA LEU A 79 6.91 -3.31 -16.97
C LEU A 79 7.16 -2.12 -17.92
N VAL A 80 7.47 -0.94 -17.36
CA VAL A 80 7.83 0.25 -18.16
C VAL A 80 9.12 0.02 -18.96
N LYS A 81 10.14 -0.55 -18.32
CA LYS A 81 11.41 -0.92 -18.97
C LYS A 81 11.20 -1.81 -20.19
N ASP A 82 10.33 -2.81 -20.04
CA ASP A 82 10.04 -3.78 -21.09
C ASP A 82 8.97 -3.28 -22.07
N LYS A 83 8.53 -1.99 -21.96
CA LYS A 83 7.51 -1.35 -22.80
C LYS A 83 6.17 -2.09 -22.81
N LEU A 84 5.81 -2.66 -21.67
CA LEU A 84 4.56 -3.38 -21.46
C LEU A 84 3.41 -2.49 -20.99
N LEU A 85 3.67 -1.21 -20.64
CA LEU A 85 2.67 -0.21 -20.28
C LEU A 85 2.71 0.99 -21.23
N TYR A 86 1.55 1.61 -21.45
CA TYR A 86 1.44 2.88 -22.17
C TYR A 86 1.52 4.07 -21.21
N PRO A 87 2.18 5.19 -21.61
CA PRO A 87 2.14 6.43 -20.86
C PRO A 87 0.75 7.06 -20.92
N LEU A 88 0.33 7.65 -19.79
CA LEU A 88 -1.02 8.17 -19.58
C LEU A 88 -1.09 9.70 -19.54
N ASP A 89 -0.01 10.43 -19.85
CA ASP A 89 0.04 11.90 -19.68
C ASP A 89 -1.02 12.64 -20.51
N ASP A 90 -1.28 12.22 -21.73
CA ASP A 90 -2.32 12.80 -22.58
C ASP A 90 -3.71 12.60 -21.98
N TYR A 91 -3.99 11.42 -21.44
CA TYR A 91 -5.23 11.12 -20.75
C TYR A 91 -5.33 11.86 -19.42
N ALA A 92 -4.23 11.96 -18.66
CA ALA A 92 -4.19 12.72 -17.42
C ALA A 92 -4.55 14.20 -17.64
N LYS A 93 -4.10 14.78 -18.77
CA LYS A 93 -4.48 16.13 -19.18
C LYS A 93 -5.94 16.20 -19.65
N GLN A 94 -6.38 15.23 -20.47
CA GLN A 94 -7.73 15.16 -21.01
C GLN A 94 -8.79 15.08 -19.91
N TYR A 95 -8.56 14.23 -18.90
CA TYR A 95 -9.50 13.96 -17.81
C TYR A 95 -9.21 14.77 -16.53
N GLY A 96 -8.19 15.62 -16.52
CA GLY A 96 -7.87 16.49 -15.40
C GLY A 96 -7.32 15.76 -14.17
N TRP A 97 -6.66 14.59 -14.35
CA TRP A 97 -6.13 13.82 -13.21
C TRP A 97 -5.06 14.60 -12.43
N THR A 98 -4.28 15.43 -13.09
CA THR A 98 -3.27 16.28 -12.43
C THR A 98 -3.84 17.38 -11.51
N THR A 99 -5.13 17.68 -11.65
CA THR A 99 -5.88 18.58 -10.74
C THR A 99 -6.68 17.81 -9.70
N ARG A 100 -7.07 16.57 -10.00
CA ARG A 100 -7.84 15.70 -9.11
C ARG A 100 -6.97 15.06 -8.04
N PHE A 101 -5.73 14.72 -8.38
CA PHE A 101 -4.80 14.05 -7.48
C PHE A 101 -3.59 14.93 -7.15
N PRO A 102 -3.10 14.94 -5.90
CA PRO A 102 -1.84 15.58 -5.53
C PRO A 102 -0.66 15.00 -6.31
N ASP A 103 0.34 15.83 -6.59
CA ASP A 103 1.57 15.37 -7.26
C ASP A 103 2.27 14.25 -6.48
N SER A 104 2.27 14.31 -5.16
CA SER A 104 2.83 13.26 -4.28
C SER A 104 2.20 11.88 -4.50
N ILE A 105 0.94 11.83 -4.93
CA ILE A 105 0.24 10.60 -5.29
C ILE A 105 0.61 10.16 -6.72
N LEU A 106 0.54 11.07 -7.70
CA LEU A 106 0.83 10.72 -9.10
C LEU A 106 2.32 10.39 -9.31
N GLN A 107 3.22 11.04 -8.58
CA GLN A 107 4.66 10.82 -8.66
C GLN A 107 5.04 9.36 -8.46
N ARG A 108 4.32 8.62 -7.60
CA ARG A 108 4.56 7.20 -7.31
C ARG A 108 4.29 6.27 -8.50
N ASN A 109 3.67 6.79 -9.57
CA ASN A 109 3.37 6.06 -10.80
C ASN A 109 4.09 6.66 -12.02
N ARG A 110 5.13 7.49 -11.79
CA ARG A 110 5.93 8.13 -12.86
C ARG A 110 7.26 7.42 -13.04
N TRP A 111 7.65 7.29 -14.31
CA TRP A 111 8.93 6.73 -14.71
C TRP A 111 9.50 7.52 -15.89
N SER A 112 10.80 7.85 -15.85
CA SER A 112 11.49 8.47 -16.97
C SER A 112 11.91 7.41 -18.02
N ASP A 113 12.27 7.87 -19.22
CA ASP A 113 12.83 7.00 -20.25
C ASP A 113 14.19 6.40 -19.83
N LYS A 114 14.83 6.95 -18.79
CA LYS A 114 16.07 6.43 -18.16
C LYS A 114 15.80 5.50 -16.99
N GLN A 115 14.56 5.14 -16.75
CA GLN A 115 14.12 4.31 -15.63
C GLN A 115 14.25 4.99 -14.24
N ASP A 116 14.19 6.33 -14.20
CA ASP A 116 14.14 7.04 -12.93
C ASP A 116 12.71 6.99 -12.38
N PHE A 117 12.55 6.44 -11.20
CA PHE A 117 11.28 6.40 -10.48
C PHE A 117 10.91 7.80 -9.96
N GLY A 118 9.65 8.12 -9.96
CA GLY A 118 9.12 9.39 -9.44
C GLY A 118 9.25 10.57 -10.40
N SER A 119 9.70 10.36 -11.63
CA SER A 119 9.86 11.40 -12.65
C SER A 119 9.40 10.94 -14.03
N GLY A 120 9.33 11.85 -15.01
CA GLY A 120 8.96 11.51 -16.37
C GLY A 120 7.45 11.27 -16.57
N LYS A 121 7.11 10.22 -17.30
CA LYS A 121 5.74 9.94 -17.76
C LYS A 121 4.92 9.19 -16.70
N LEU A 122 3.62 9.44 -16.67
CA LEU A 122 2.67 8.75 -15.83
C LEU A 122 2.26 7.42 -16.46
N TYR A 123 2.26 6.32 -15.68
CA TYR A 123 1.90 4.99 -16.16
C TYR A 123 0.73 4.34 -15.44
N GLY A 124 0.21 4.97 -14.39
CA GLY A 124 -0.96 4.47 -13.68
C GLY A 124 -1.61 5.53 -12.81
N VAL A 125 -2.89 5.29 -12.46
CA VAL A 125 -3.66 6.10 -11.51
C VAL A 125 -4.42 5.17 -10.59
N ALA A 126 -4.28 5.36 -9.27
CA ALA A 126 -4.95 4.53 -8.28
C ALA A 126 -6.32 5.09 -7.88
N SER A 127 -7.24 4.20 -7.57
CA SER A 127 -8.59 4.57 -7.08
C SER A 127 -8.67 4.65 -5.55
N LEU A 128 -7.84 3.87 -4.84
CA LEU A 128 -7.78 3.88 -3.38
C LEU A 128 -6.50 4.53 -2.87
N GLY A 129 -6.65 5.28 -1.79
CA GLY A 129 -5.57 5.68 -0.91
C GLY A 129 -5.36 4.62 0.16
N GLU A 130 -4.11 4.45 0.59
CA GLU A 130 -3.79 3.52 1.68
C GLU A 130 -2.68 4.04 2.58
N MET A 131 -2.72 3.59 3.82
CA MET A 131 -1.69 3.84 4.81
C MET A 131 -1.64 2.70 5.81
N ILE A 132 -0.47 2.45 6.39
CA ILE A 132 -0.32 1.51 7.49
C ILE A 132 -0.56 2.27 8.79
N GLY A 133 -1.52 1.81 9.59
CA GLY A 133 -1.87 2.39 10.87
C GLY A 133 -1.94 1.38 12.00
N LEU A 134 -2.30 1.85 13.17
CA LEU A 134 -2.53 1.03 14.37
C LEU A 134 -4.01 0.70 14.48
N TYR A 135 -4.39 -0.54 14.18
CA TYR A 135 -5.66 -1.07 14.63
C TYR A 135 -5.56 -1.50 16.08
N TYR A 136 -6.59 -1.23 16.87
CA TYR A 136 -6.65 -1.67 18.25
C TYR A 136 -8.04 -2.18 18.63
N ASN A 137 -8.06 -3.20 19.50
CA ASN A 137 -9.29 -3.70 20.07
C ASN A 137 -9.59 -2.95 21.36
N LYS A 138 -10.57 -2.03 21.30
CA LYS A 138 -10.91 -1.15 22.41
C LYS A 138 -11.41 -1.91 23.65
N ALA A 139 -12.19 -2.96 23.46
CA ALA A 139 -12.67 -3.77 24.59
C ALA A 139 -11.52 -4.44 25.37
N LEU A 140 -10.47 -4.90 24.66
CA LEU A 140 -9.28 -5.46 25.30
C LEU A 140 -8.45 -4.39 26.01
N LEU A 141 -8.32 -3.18 25.43
CA LEU A 141 -7.63 -2.06 26.07
C LEU A 141 -8.38 -1.60 27.33
N ASP A 142 -9.70 -1.43 27.26
CA ASP A 142 -10.54 -1.05 28.39
C ASP A 142 -10.45 -2.08 29.52
N LYS A 143 -10.54 -3.38 29.21
CA LYS A 143 -10.35 -4.46 30.18
C LYS A 143 -8.98 -4.42 30.84
N ALA A 144 -7.96 -3.98 30.11
CA ALA A 144 -6.59 -3.85 30.64
C ALA A 144 -6.35 -2.52 31.36
N GLY A 145 -7.26 -1.54 31.26
CA GLY A 145 -7.07 -0.19 31.80
C GLY A 145 -6.01 0.61 31.03
N ILE A 146 -5.93 0.43 29.71
CA ILE A 146 -4.91 1.03 28.84
C ILE A 146 -5.55 2.07 27.93
N ALA A 147 -5.00 3.28 27.91
CA ALA A 147 -5.34 4.29 26.92
C ALA A 147 -4.67 3.96 25.56
N VAL A 148 -5.21 4.50 24.46
CA VAL A 148 -4.61 4.36 23.13
C VAL A 148 -3.22 5.03 23.12
N PRO A 149 -2.13 4.30 22.84
CA PRO A 149 -0.78 4.85 22.88
C PRO A 149 -0.54 5.86 21.75
N GLN A 150 0.16 6.94 22.07
CA GLN A 150 0.52 8.00 21.10
C GLN A 150 2.01 7.96 20.74
N THR A 151 2.84 7.38 21.60
CA THR A 151 4.28 7.27 21.42
C THR A 151 4.75 5.81 21.47
N LEU A 152 5.90 5.51 20.87
CA LEU A 152 6.48 4.15 20.91
C LEU A 152 6.73 3.67 22.36
N PRO A 153 7.23 4.49 23.30
CA PRO A 153 7.33 4.07 24.70
C PRO A 153 5.98 3.73 25.36
N GLU A 154 4.91 4.49 25.02
CA GLU A 154 3.57 4.19 25.51
C GLU A 154 3.05 2.87 24.92
N LEU A 155 3.31 2.60 23.62
CA LEU A 155 2.96 1.34 22.98
C LEU A 155 3.68 0.16 23.64
N GLU A 156 4.98 0.29 23.91
CA GLU A 156 5.73 -0.74 24.63
C GLU A 156 5.19 -1.01 26.04
N LYS A 157 4.87 0.06 26.79
CA LYS A 157 4.25 -0.05 28.11
C LYS A 157 2.89 -0.74 28.04
N ALA A 158 2.08 -0.40 27.03
CA ALA A 158 0.79 -1.04 26.77
C ALA A 158 0.95 -2.54 26.49
N MET A 159 1.89 -2.90 25.59
CA MET A 159 2.18 -4.30 25.26
C MET A 159 2.69 -5.10 26.48
N ALA A 160 3.55 -4.53 27.30
CA ALA A 160 4.02 -5.15 28.54
C ALA A 160 2.86 -5.40 29.52
N THR A 161 1.95 -4.44 29.67
CA THR A 161 0.78 -4.55 30.54
C THR A 161 -0.20 -5.63 30.04
N LEU A 162 -0.48 -5.67 28.74
CA LEU A 162 -1.33 -6.68 28.11
C LEU A 162 -0.76 -8.08 28.31
N LYS A 163 0.54 -8.25 28.03
CA LYS A 163 1.22 -9.54 28.24
C LYS A 163 1.13 -10.01 29.68
N ALA A 164 1.37 -9.14 30.66
CA ALA A 164 1.27 -9.45 32.08
C ALA A 164 -0.14 -9.91 32.48
N LYS A 165 -1.17 -9.48 31.74
CA LYS A 165 -2.57 -9.88 31.93
C LYS A 165 -2.99 -11.10 31.06
N GLY A 166 -2.05 -11.73 30.36
CA GLY A 166 -2.31 -12.88 29.51
C GLY A 166 -3.05 -12.55 28.20
N ILE A 167 -3.06 -11.28 27.78
CA ILE A 167 -3.65 -10.82 26.52
C ILE A 167 -2.51 -10.70 25.50
N PRO A 168 -2.57 -11.41 24.34
CA PRO A 168 -1.60 -11.24 23.27
C PRO A 168 -1.53 -9.80 22.80
N PRO A 169 -0.35 -9.13 22.89
CA PRO A 169 -0.30 -7.69 22.64
C PRO A 169 -0.48 -7.33 21.16
N LEU A 170 0.39 -7.86 20.30
CA LEU A 170 0.52 -7.44 18.90
C LEU A 170 0.39 -8.63 17.95
N MET A 171 -0.60 -8.57 17.06
CA MET A 171 -0.73 -9.52 15.97
C MET A 171 0.33 -9.28 14.90
N LEU A 172 0.93 -10.34 14.41
CA LEU A 172 1.84 -10.35 13.28
C LEU A 172 1.63 -11.64 12.49
N GLY A 173 1.62 -11.55 11.16
CA GLY A 173 1.69 -12.67 10.23
C GLY A 173 3.03 -12.60 9.48
N LEU A 174 3.88 -13.63 9.61
CA LEU A 174 5.25 -13.59 9.08
C LEU A 174 5.52 -14.66 8.01
N LEU A 175 4.56 -15.51 7.71
CA LEU A 175 4.76 -16.64 6.79
C LEU A 175 5.24 -16.18 5.40
N ASP A 176 4.62 -15.15 4.84
CA ASP A 176 4.99 -14.54 3.56
C ASP A 176 6.02 -13.40 3.69
N GLY A 177 6.29 -12.92 4.90
CA GLY A 177 7.21 -11.83 5.20
C GLY A 177 6.63 -10.42 5.05
N ASN A 178 5.55 -10.23 4.31
CA ASN A 178 5.02 -8.91 3.96
C ASN A 178 4.63 -8.05 5.16
N MET A 179 3.89 -8.61 6.12
CA MET A 179 3.51 -7.85 7.32
C MET A 179 4.74 -7.50 8.18
N GLY A 180 5.75 -8.37 8.17
CA GLY A 180 7.02 -8.12 8.90
C GLY A 180 7.83 -6.97 8.29
N GLN A 181 7.97 -6.92 6.97
CA GLN A 181 8.69 -5.83 6.30
C GLN A 181 7.93 -4.50 6.39
N GLN A 182 6.60 -4.55 6.38
CA GLN A 182 5.76 -3.37 6.61
C GLN A 182 5.94 -2.84 8.04
N LEU A 183 6.02 -3.71 9.05
CA LEU A 183 6.30 -3.32 10.42
C LEU A 183 7.68 -2.66 10.55
N LEU A 184 8.74 -3.22 9.92
CA LEU A 184 10.07 -2.63 9.93
C LEU A 184 10.08 -1.24 9.29
N SER A 185 9.46 -1.10 8.11
CA SER A 185 9.33 0.18 7.40
C SER A 185 8.60 1.22 8.26
N THR A 186 7.48 0.81 8.86
CA THR A 186 6.68 1.65 9.76
C THR A 186 7.51 2.11 10.96
N LEU A 187 8.18 1.20 11.66
CA LEU A 187 9.03 1.56 12.81
C LEU A 187 10.15 2.51 12.40
N TRP A 188 10.73 2.36 11.22
CA TRP A 188 11.72 3.29 10.72
C TRP A 188 11.14 4.68 10.48
N GLU A 189 10.03 4.77 9.78
CA GLU A 189 9.38 6.03 9.40
C GLU A 189 8.83 6.81 10.58
N THR A 190 8.41 6.14 11.67
CA THR A 190 8.01 6.82 12.92
C THR A 190 9.14 7.63 13.57
N HIS A 191 10.38 7.42 13.16
CA HIS A 191 11.54 8.19 13.59
C HIS A 191 11.91 9.33 12.63
N ILE A 192 11.13 9.56 11.58
CA ILE A 192 11.38 10.58 10.57
C ILE A 192 10.26 11.63 10.63
N ASP A 193 10.61 12.86 10.95
CA ASP A 193 9.70 13.99 10.82
C ASP A 193 9.53 14.35 9.34
N SER A 194 8.31 14.67 8.90
CA SER A 194 7.99 14.95 7.50
C SER A 194 8.84 16.09 6.91
N ALA A 195 9.21 17.07 7.73
CA ALA A 195 10.13 18.14 7.30
C ALA A 195 11.55 17.64 6.93
N ASN A 196 11.90 16.44 7.36
CA ASN A 196 13.20 15.79 7.16
C ASN A 196 13.12 14.54 6.25
N ARG A 197 12.06 14.39 5.46
CA ARG A 197 11.80 13.21 4.62
C ARG A 197 12.71 13.03 3.41
N LYS A 198 13.35 14.12 2.93
CA LYS A 198 14.17 14.13 1.70
C LYS A 198 15.17 12.98 1.55
N PRO A 199 15.90 12.51 2.61
CA PRO A 199 16.81 11.37 2.48
C PRO A 199 16.07 10.07 2.17
N LEU A 200 14.88 9.85 2.75
CA LEU A 200 14.04 8.71 2.45
C LEU A 200 13.51 8.78 1.02
N ASP A 201 12.98 9.93 0.60
CA ASP A 201 12.50 10.13 -0.77
C ASP A 201 13.62 9.87 -1.79
N ALA A 202 14.83 10.40 -1.55
CA ALA A 202 15.98 10.18 -2.42
C ALA A 202 16.36 8.70 -2.54
N LEU A 203 16.27 7.96 -1.44
CA LEU A 203 16.52 6.53 -1.42
C LEU A 203 15.48 5.77 -2.26
N ILE A 204 14.20 6.02 -2.00
CA ILE A 204 13.08 5.32 -2.67
C ILE A 204 13.05 5.61 -4.16
N TYR A 205 13.26 6.88 -4.54
CA TYR A 205 13.29 7.27 -5.95
C TYR A 205 14.63 6.99 -6.67
N GLY A 206 15.58 6.35 -6.00
CA GLY A 206 16.84 5.93 -6.63
C GLY A 206 17.74 7.10 -7.06
N VAL A 207 17.62 8.26 -6.42
CA VAL A 207 18.44 9.45 -6.73
C VAL A 207 19.58 9.67 -5.75
N GLY A 208 19.71 8.80 -4.74
CA GLY A 208 20.80 8.85 -3.75
C GLY A 208 20.43 8.21 -2.43
N GLY A 209 21.24 8.40 -1.41
CA GLY A 209 21.00 7.87 -0.07
C GLY A 209 21.62 6.49 0.18
N THR A 210 21.33 5.93 1.34
CA THR A 210 21.85 4.66 1.85
C THR A 210 20.87 4.09 2.87
N PHE A 211 20.75 2.77 2.94
CA PHE A 211 20.04 2.08 4.02
C PHE A 211 20.85 2.04 5.33
N ASN A 212 22.11 2.46 5.32
CA ASN A 212 22.90 2.59 6.54
C ASN A 212 22.46 3.82 7.36
N ASP A 213 21.23 3.77 7.86
CA ASP A 213 20.56 4.82 8.63
C ASP A 213 20.45 4.36 10.08
N PRO A 214 20.95 5.16 11.07
CA PRO A 214 20.84 4.81 12.50
C PRO A 214 19.38 4.65 12.96
N ARG A 215 18.41 5.31 12.32
CA ARG A 215 16.99 5.15 12.63
C ARG A 215 16.45 3.80 12.17
N LEU A 216 16.90 3.30 11.01
CA LEU A 216 16.58 1.95 10.54
C LEU A 216 17.21 0.89 11.45
N LEU A 217 18.47 1.09 11.85
CA LEU A 217 19.11 0.21 12.83
C LEU A 217 18.34 0.16 14.15
N LYS A 218 17.86 1.31 14.63
CA LYS A 218 17.00 1.40 15.82
C LYS A 218 15.68 0.68 15.63
N ALA A 219 15.00 0.87 14.48
CA ALA A 219 13.75 0.19 14.16
C ALA A 219 13.89 -1.34 14.16
N ALA A 220 14.95 -1.85 13.52
CA ALA A 220 15.27 -3.29 13.53
C ALA A 220 15.56 -3.81 14.95
N GLY A 221 16.24 -3.00 15.77
CA GLY A 221 16.49 -3.30 17.17
C GLY A 221 15.21 -3.38 18.01
N ILE A 222 14.29 -2.43 17.82
CA ILE A 222 12.97 -2.43 18.47
C ILE A 222 12.19 -3.70 18.09
N MET A 223 12.16 -4.04 16.82
CA MET A 223 11.44 -5.21 16.32
C MET A 223 12.00 -6.51 16.93
N GLN A 224 13.32 -6.65 17.00
CA GLN A 224 13.96 -7.80 17.62
C GLN A 224 13.70 -7.85 19.15
N ASP A 225 13.74 -6.72 19.84
CA ASP A 225 13.45 -6.61 21.27
C ASP A 225 11.99 -6.99 21.57
N TRP A 226 11.03 -6.54 20.77
CA TRP A 226 9.61 -6.94 20.90
C TRP A 226 9.41 -8.46 20.74
N ASN A 227 10.15 -9.08 19.81
CA ASN A 227 10.17 -10.52 19.65
C ASN A 227 10.74 -11.24 20.89
N GLN A 228 11.88 -10.79 21.40
CA GLN A 228 12.52 -11.35 22.59
C GLN A 228 11.64 -11.17 23.85
N LYS A 229 10.95 -10.04 23.96
CA LYS A 229 9.96 -9.79 25.02
C LYS A 229 8.66 -10.60 24.84
N GLY A 230 8.48 -11.28 23.70
CA GLY A 230 7.29 -12.08 23.39
C GLY A 230 6.02 -11.23 23.28
N TYR A 231 6.11 -10.09 22.62
CA TYR A 231 4.97 -9.22 22.36
C TYR A 231 4.17 -9.64 21.12
N PHE A 232 4.78 -10.37 20.18
CA PHE A 232 4.06 -10.91 19.03
C PHE A 232 3.16 -12.09 19.40
N PHE A 233 2.10 -12.25 18.63
CA PHE A 233 1.16 -13.35 18.79
C PHE A 233 1.87 -14.72 18.72
N PRO A 234 1.55 -15.69 19.59
CA PRO A 234 2.19 -16.99 19.56
C PRO A 234 2.06 -17.68 18.20
N GLY A 235 3.17 -18.20 17.66
CA GLY A 235 3.16 -18.89 16.37
C GLY A 235 3.11 -17.97 15.13
N PHE A 236 3.30 -16.67 15.30
CA PHE A 236 3.23 -15.67 14.23
C PHE A 236 4.09 -16.00 12.99
N GLN A 237 5.17 -16.76 13.15
CA GLN A 237 6.04 -17.15 12.03
C GLN A 237 5.34 -18.04 10.99
N GLY A 238 4.33 -18.83 11.43
CA GLY A 238 3.55 -19.74 10.59
C GLY A 238 2.18 -19.18 10.18
N ILE A 239 1.87 -17.93 10.50
CA ILE A 239 0.60 -17.27 10.19
C ILE A 239 0.78 -16.41 8.96
N GLY A 240 -0.10 -16.56 7.97
CA GLY A 240 -0.17 -15.71 6.78
C GLY A 240 -0.75 -14.34 7.10
N HIS A 241 -0.56 -13.39 6.20
CA HIS A 241 -0.99 -12.01 6.34
C HIS A 241 -2.50 -11.87 6.60
N ASP A 242 -3.34 -12.51 5.77
CA ASP A 242 -4.81 -12.44 5.89
C ASP A 242 -5.34 -13.25 7.07
N ASP A 243 -4.68 -14.37 7.42
CA ASP A 243 -5.01 -15.13 8.61
C ASP A 243 -4.77 -14.31 9.88
N ALA A 244 -3.66 -13.56 9.95
CA ALA A 244 -3.36 -12.66 11.05
C ALA A 244 -4.45 -11.59 11.21
N ALA A 245 -4.90 -10.98 10.12
CA ALA A 245 -6.00 -10.02 10.15
C ALA A 245 -7.31 -10.65 10.67
N THR A 246 -7.61 -11.88 10.24
CA THR A 246 -8.79 -12.62 10.69
C THR A 246 -8.71 -12.97 12.18
N LEU A 247 -7.56 -13.41 12.68
CA LEU A 247 -7.33 -13.67 14.09
C LEU A 247 -7.49 -12.39 14.93
N PHE A 248 -6.95 -11.26 14.46
CA PHE A 248 -7.14 -9.96 15.10
C PHE A 248 -8.63 -9.55 15.12
N GLN A 249 -9.34 -9.67 14.01
CA GLN A 249 -10.78 -9.37 13.91
C GLN A 249 -11.59 -10.17 14.94
N ASN A 250 -11.17 -11.39 15.24
CA ASN A 250 -11.79 -12.27 16.23
C ASN A 250 -11.34 -11.98 17.68
N GLY A 251 -10.65 -10.88 17.93
CA GLY A 251 -10.23 -10.44 19.26
C GLY A 251 -9.09 -11.25 19.88
N GLN A 252 -8.28 -11.94 19.07
CA GLN A 252 -7.19 -12.78 19.56
C GLN A 252 -5.96 -11.97 20.01
N SER A 253 -5.88 -10.66 19.68
CA SER A 253 -4.84 -9.75 20.14
C SER A 253 -5.37 -8.33 20.31
N ALA A 254 -4.64 -7.49 21.06
CA ALA A 254 -5.04 -6.12 21.35
C ALA A 254 -4.70 -5.14 20.23
N PHE A 255 -3.58 -5.34 19.53
CA PHE A 255 -3.08 -4.48 18.46
C PHE A 255 -2.80 -5.26 17.19
N LEU A 256 -2.95 -4.56 16.04
CA LEU A 256 -2.47 -4.97 14.72
C LEU A 256 -1.92 -3.73 14.01
N ILE A 257 -0.69 -3.78 13.53
CA ILE A 257 -0.12 -2.76 12.64
C ILE A 257 -0.25 -3.28 11.22
N SER A 258 -1.13 -2.67 10.45
CA SER A 258 -1.41 -3.06 9.07
C SER A 258 -2.12 -1.96 8.30
N GLY A 259 -2.36 -2.20 7.01
CA GLY A 259 -2.90 -1.22 6.10
C GLY A 259 -4.41 -1.08 6.11
N THR A 260 -4.87 0.03 5.55
CA THR A 260 -6.29 0.40 5.44
C THR A 260 -7.11 -0.47 4.50
N TRP A 261 -6.49 -1.42 3.79
CA TRP A 261 -7.20 -2.44 3.00
C TRP A 261 -8.08 -3.37 3.83
N TYR A 262 -7.88 -3.46 5.15
CA TYR A 262 -8.74 -4.24 6.06
C TYR A 262 -9.95 -3.47 6.62
N LEU A 263 -10.09 -2.17 6.36
CA LEU A 263 -11.20 -1.36 6.88
C LEU A 263 -12.58 -1.97 6.56
N GLY A 264 -12.76 -2.42 5.32
CA GLY A 264 -14.00 -3.06 4.88
C GLY A 264 -14.28 -4.39 5.59
N GLN A 265 -13.24 -5.17 5.88
CA GLN A 265 -13.34 -6.42 6.63
C GLN A 265 -13.70 -6.17 8.10
N PHE A 266 -13.03 -5.20 8.73
CA PHE A 266 -13.17 -4.94 10.17
C PHE A 266 -14.41 -4.13 10.56
N LYS A 267 -15.08 -3.48 9.62
CA LYS A 267 -16.24 -2.58 9.89
C LYS A 267 -17.37 -3.21 10.70
N GLN A 268 -17.51 -4.53 10.69
CA GLN A 268 -18.54 -5.24 11.43
C GLN A 268 -18.18 -5.45 12.92
N ASN A 269 -16.91 -5.37 13.29
CA ASN A 269 -16.49 -5.48 14.68
C ASN A 269 -16.34 -4.09 15.30
N LYS A 270 -17.32 -3.70 16.11
CA LYS A 270 -17.39 -2.36 16.73
C LYS A 270 -16.33 -2.10 17.81
N ASP A 271 -15.62 -3.14 18.23
CA ASP A 271 -14.50 -3.02 19.18
C ASP A 271 -13.18 -2.67 18.48
N ILE A 272 -13.14 -2.75 17.14
CA ILE A 272 -11.95 -2.41 16.36
C ILE A 272 -11.99 -0.94 15.99
N HIS A 273 -10.91 -0.25 16.30
CA HIS A 273 -10.68 1.16 16.03
C HIS A 273 -9.36 1.35 15.29
N PHE A 274 -9.13 2.55 14.73
CA PHE A 274 -7.95 2.92 14.00
C PHE A 274 -7.30 4.19 14.57
N ALA A 275 -5.98 4.22 14.63
CA ALA A 275 -5.19 5.37 15.05
C ALA A 275 -3.93 5.52 14.20
N THR A 276 -3.30 6.69 14.29
CA THR A 276 -1.93 6.88 13.80
C THR A 276 -0.98 5.89 14.48
N ILE A 277 0.08 5.51 13.78
CA ILE A 277 1.16 4.76 14.42
C ILE A 277 1.79 5.62 15.51
N PRO A 278 1.98 5.09 16.74
CA PRO A 278 2.70 5.78 17.80
C PRO A 278 4.10 6.17 17.32
N HIS A 279 4.44 7.46 17.41
CA HIS A 279 5.70 7.99 16.90
C HIS A 279 6.84 7.92 17.93
N ALA A 280 8.08 8.07 17.45
CA ALA A 280 9.23 8.20 18.34
C ALA A 280 9.17 9.50 19.14
N GLU A 281 9.76 9.51 20.34
CA GLU A 281 9.82 10.74 21.15
C GLU A 281 10.55 11.86 20.40
N GLY A 282 10.00 13.07 20.48
CA GLY A 282 10.55 14.27 19.83
C GLY A 282 10.23 14.40 18.34
N VAL A 283 9.45 13.49 17.76
CA VAL A 283 8.96 13.58 16.38
C VAL A 283 7.48 14.01 16.43
N ASN A 284 7.16 15.18 15.89
CA ASN A 284 5.79 15.72 15.96
C ASN A 284 4.93 15.33 14.76
N HIS A 285 5.53 15.33 13.57
CA HIS A 285 4.87 14.99 12.31
C HIS A 285 5.56 13.77 11.69
N ALA A 286 5.46 12.62 12.37
CA ALA A 286 6.07 11.39 11.91
C ALA A 286 5.49 10.96 10.55
N LEU A 287 6.35 10.38 9.71
CA LEU A 287 5.89 9.71 8.51
C LEU A 287 5.12 8.44 8.87
N MET A 288 4.12 8.14 8.08
CA MET A 288 3.43 6.85 8.06
C MET A 288 3.58 6.22 6.69
N VAL A 289 3.97 4.95 6.65
CA VAL A 289 4.00 4.18 5.39
C VAL A 289 2.63 4.27 4.73
N GLY A 290 2.60 4.68 3.47
CA GLY A 290 1.35 4.84 2.77
C GLY A 290 1.52 5.48 1.41
N GLY A 291 0.40 5.71 0.76
CA GLY A 291 0.32 6.26 -0.58
C GLY A 291 -0.98 5.89 -1.25
N THR A 292 -0.89 5.07 -2.28
CA THR A 292 -2.06 4.52 -2.97
C THR A 292 -1.93 3.01 -3.11
N ASP A 293 -3.05 2.35 -3.19
CA ASP A 293 -3.15 0.99 -3.67
C ASP A 293 -2.65 0.88 -5.13
N LEU A 294 -2.62 -0.32 -5.69
CA LEU A 294 -2.16 -0.57 -7.05
C LEU A 294 -2.85 0.35 -8.06
N ALA A 295 -2.06 0.86 -9.00
CA ALA A 295 -2.54 1.82 -9.98
C ALA A 295 -3.11 1.13 -11.23
N TYR A 296 -4.26 1.56 -11.69
CA TYR A 296 -4.81 1.16 -12.98
C TYR A 296 -3.93 1.69 -14.12
N SER A 297 -3.45 0.79 -14.95
CA SER A 297 -2.54 1.04 -16.06
C SER A 297 -3.12 0.51 -17.37
N ILE A 298 -2.78 1.16 -18.49
CA ILE A 298 -3.06 0.64 -19.84
C ILE A 298 -1.86 -0.16 -20.28
N THR A 299 -2.08 -1.42 -20.63
CA THR A 299 -1.00 -2.34 -21.03
C THR A 299 -0.78 -2.32 -22.54
N ASN A 300 0.35 -2.94 -22.97
CA ASN A 300 0.69 -3.15 -24.38
C ASN A 300 -0.33 -4.02 -25.13
N MET A 301 -1.32 -4.60 -24.45
CA MET A 301 -2.41 -5.38 -25.04
C MET A 301 -3.50 -4.50 -25.66
N ALA A 302 -3.60 -3.22 -25.27
CA ALA A 302 -4.47 -2.24 -25.93
C ALA A 302 -3.83 -1.74 -27.25
N LYS A 303 -3.86 -2.58 -28.29
CA LYS A 303 -3.10 -2.39 -29.54
C LYS A 303 -3.54 -1.16 -30.34
N THR A 304 -4.85 -0.86 -30.38
CA THR A 304 -5.38 0.26 -31.16
C THR A 304 -5.57 1.49 -30.32
N LYS A 305 -5.61 2.66 -30.96
CA LYS A 305 -5.92 3.91 -30.24
C LYS A 305 -7.30 3.86 -29.58
N GLU A 306 -8.29 3.27 -30.27
CA GLU A 306 -9.65 3.13 -29.76
C GLU A 306 -9.68 2.28 -28.48
N GLN A 307 -8.98 1.14 -28.45
CA GLN A 307 -8.86 0.33 -27.24
C GLN A 307 -8.24 1.11 -26.08
N ARG A 308 -7.20 1.93 -26.35
CA ARG A 308 -6.58 2.76 -25.32
C ARG A 308 -7.48 3.88 -24.83
N ASP A 309 -8.24 4.51 -25.74
CA ASP A 309 -9.20 5.56 -25.41
C ASP A 309 -10.33 5.03 -24.53
N ASP A 310 -10.86 3.83 -24.84
CA ASP A 310 -11.91 3.19 -24.04
C ASP A 310 -11.38 2.68 -22.69
N ALA A 311 -10.16 2.14 -22.65
CA ALA A 311 -9.47 1.79 -21.41
C ALA A 311 -9.24 3.03 -20.52
N ALA A 312 -8.79 4.15 -21.10
CA ALA A 312 -8.59 5.40 -20.37
C ALA A 312 -9.91 5.99 -19.84
N LYS A 313 -10.99 5.86 -20.61
CA LYS A 313 -12.34 6.26 -20.19
C LYS A 313 -12.81 5.45 -18.97
N PHE A 314 -12.55 4.13 -18.96
CA PHE A 314 -12.84 3.29 -17.81
C PHE A 314 -11.97 3.65 -16.60
N ILE A 315 -10.67 3.90 -16.81
CA ILE A 315 -9.78 4.35 -15.72
C ILE A 315 -10.28 5.69 -15.15
N ASP A 316 -10.67 6.66 -16.00
CA ASP A 316 -11.24 7.92 -15.50
C ASP A 316 -12.51 7.70 -14.66
N TYR A 317 -13.38 6.79 -15.08
CA TYR A 317 -14.57 6.43 -14.32
C TYR A 317 -14.22 5.81 -12.96
N ILE A 318 -13.30 4.82 -12.92
CA ILE A 318 -12.94 4.09 -11.70
C ILE A 318 -12.22 4.99 -10.66
N VAL A 319 -11.60 6.10 -11.11
CA VAL A 319 -10.95 7.09 -10.24
C VAL A 319 -11.78 8.38 -10.09
N SER A 320 -13.06 8.36 -10.46
CA SER A 320 -13.96 9.52 -10.38
C SER A 320 -14.48 9.79 -8.97
N ASP A 321 -15.08 10.99 -8.78
CA ASP A 321 -15.74 11.33 -7.51
C ASP A 321 -16.93 10.41 -7.21
N SER A 322 -17.64 9.92 -8.24
CA SER A 322 -18.71 8.94 -8.07
C SER A 322 -18.18 7.63 -7.50
N MET A 323 -17.06 7.16 -8.03
CA MET A 323 -16.39 5.96 -7.53
C MET A 323 -15.79 6.20 -6.12
N ALA A 324 -15.24 7.38 -5.84
CA ALA A 324 -14.77 7.74 -4.50
C ALA A 324 -15.87 7.61 -3.44
N ASN A 325 -17.11 8.05 -3.75
CA ASN A 325 -18.25 7.85 -2.85
C ASN A 325 -18.61 6.37 -2.69
N LEU A 326 -18.52 5.58 -3.75
CA LEU A 326 -18.78 4.15 -3.71
C LEU A 326 -17.73 3.43 -2.82
N TRP A 327 -16.46 3.81 -2.91
CA TRP A 327 -15.41 3.31 -2.03
C TRP A 327 -15.66 3.63 -0.56
N LEU A 328 -16.04 4.87 -0.22
CA LEU A 328 -16.40 5.24 1.15
C LEU A 328 -17.58 4.42 1.68
N GLN A 329 -18.61 4.19 0.87
CA GLN A 329 -19.73 3.32 1.25
C GLN A 329 -19.30 1.86 1.46
N ALA A 330 -18.36 1.37 0.67
CA ALA A 330 -17.77 0.04 0.82
C ALA A 330 -16.84 -0.04 2.06
N GLY A 331 -16.41 1.08 2.62
CA GLY A 331 -15.56 1.15 3.81
C GLY A 331 -14.08 1.32 3.49
N PHE A 332 -13.74 1.93 2.36
CA PHE A 332 -12.35 2.15 1.92
C PHE A 332 -12.05 3.63 1.66
N LEU A 333 -10.77 3.99 1.70
CA LEU A 333 -10.30 5.36 1.46
C LEU A 333 -10.12 5.59 -0.04
N PRO A 334 -10.73 6.62 -0.65
CA PRO A 334 -10.42 7.01 -2.02
C PRO A 334 -9.04 7.67 -2.09
N ALA A 335 -8.31 7.47 -3.21
CA ALA A 335 -6.98 8.06 -3.42
C ALA A 335 -7.01 9.59 -3.52
N GLY A 336 -8.07 10.14 -4.12
CA GLY A 336 -8.27 11.58 -4.22
C GLY A 336 -8.91 12.17 -2.96
N THR A 337 -8.63 13.45 -2.70
CA THR A 337 -9.33 14.20 -1.65
C THR A 337 -10.67 14.69 -2.19
N ASN A 338 -11.74 13.96 -1.92
CA ASN A 338 -13.09 14.44 -2.25
C ASN A 338 -13.59 15.35 -1.13
N LYS A 339 -13.65 16.67 -1.40
CA LYS A 339 -14.15 17.67 -0.45
C LYS A 339 -15.63 17.48 -0.08
N ASN A 340 -16.37 16.70 -0.87
CA ASN A 340 -17.79 16.39 -0.67
C ASN A 340 -17.99 14.94 -0.20
N ALA A 341 -16.95 14.29 0.31
CA ALA A 341 -17.01 12.90 0.74
C ALA A 341 -18.06 12.70 1.85
N ALA A 342 -19.05 11.89 1.56
CA ALA A 342 -20.06 11.48 2.54
C ALA A 342 -19.57 10.20 3.24
N ILE A 343 -18.86 10.37 4.37
CA ILE A 343 -18.46 9.23 5.20
C ILE A 343 -19.74 8.65 5.84
N PRO A 344 -19.98 7.33 5.75
CA PRO A 344 -21.09 6.68 6.43
C PRO A 344 -21.02 6.90 7.94
N LYS A 345 -22.08 7.46 8.54
CA LYS A 345 -22.15 7.80 9.98
C LYS A 345 -22.14 6.58 10.91
N ASP A 346 -22.40 5.41 10.38
CA ASP A 346 -22.44 4.13 11.08
C ASP A 346 -21.12 3.34 11.00
N ASN A 347 -20.06 3.95 10.43
CA ASN A 347 -18.74 3.35 10.33
C ASN A 347 -17.66 4.22 11.01
N PRO A 348 -17.55 4.18 12.34
CA PRO A 348 -16.56 4.96 13.09
C PRO A 348 -15.11 4.60 12.73
N LEU A 349 -14.84 3.34 12.39
CA LEU A 349 -13.51 2.87 11.96
C LEU A 349 -13.05 3.59 10.68
N LEU A 350 -13.93 3.73 9.69
CA LEU A 350 -13.63 4.47 8.46
C LEU A 350 -13.46 5.96 8.75
N GLU A 351 -14.28 6.55 9.66
CA GLU A 351 -14.16 7.94 10.03
C GLU A 351 -12.80 8.25 10.66
N GLU A 352 -12.33 7.39 11.58
CA GLU A 352 -11.01 7.51 12.22
C GLU A 352 -9.88 7.40 11.20
N ALA A 353 -9.94 6.42 10.29
CA ALA A 353 -8.97 6.25 9.23
C ALA A 353 -8.98 7.43 8.24
N TYR A 354 -10.15 7.93 7.86
CA TYR A 354 -10.28 9.07 6.95
C TYR A 354 -9.72 10.37 7.56
N ARG A 355 -9.97 10.62 8.84
CA ARG A 355 -9.37 11.77 9.57
C ARG A 355 -7.84 11.66 9.55
N THR A 356 -7.30 10.48 9.88
CA THR A 356 -5.86 10.24 9.83
C THR A 356 -5.30 10.48 8.41
N TRP A 357 -6.01 10.02 7.36
CA TRP A 357 -5.63 10.27 5.97
C TRP A 357 -5.59 11.77 5.63
N VAL A 358 -6.60 12.52 6.03
CA VAL A 358 -6.66 13.98 5.81
C VAL A 358 -5.53 14.69 6.55
N ASP A 359 -5.29 14.35 7.80
CA ASP A 359 -4.24 14.95 8.62
C ASP A 359 -2.85 14.67 8.05
N LEU A 360 -2.56 13.43 7.65
CA LEU A 360 -1.29 13.06 7.02
C LEU A 360 -1.03 13.84 5.73
N ASN A 361 -2.05 13.97 4.88
CA ASN A 361 -1.91 14.76 3.66
C ASN A 361 -1.71 16.26 3.93
N ALA A 362 -2.21 16.79 5.04
CA ALA A 362 -2.09 18.21 5.40
C ALA A 362 -0.63 18.62 5.73
N TYR A 363 0.18 17.70 6.27
CA TYR A 363 1.59 17.98 6.60
C TYR A 363 2.60 17.15 5.78
N ASP A 364 2.18 16.58 4.64
CA ASP A 364 3.00 15.71 3.78
C ASP A 364 3.59 14.50 4.54
N GLY A 365 2.76 13.89 5.38
CA GLY A 365 3.13 12.80 6.29
C GLY A 365 3.10 11.40 5.69
N LEU A 366 2.67 11.24 4.43
CA LEU A 366 2.69 9.93 3.75
C LEU A 366 4.13 9.56 3.40
N GLY A 367 4.65 8.55 4.04
CA GLY A 367 5.95 7.94 3.76
C GLY A 367 5.92 7.03 2.54
N HIS A 368 6.75 6.00 2.53
CA HIS A 368 6.90 5.10 1.39
C HIS A 368 6.86 3.63 1.80
N TYR A 369 6.39 2.79 0.91
CA TYR A 369 6.69 1.36 0.97
C TYR A 369 8.16 1.15 0.58
N VAL A 370 8.97 0.72 1.53
CA VAL A 370 10.44 0.67 1.40
C VAL A 370 10.91 -0.38 0.38
N ASP A 371 10.08 -1.38 0.13
CA ASP A 371 10.31 -2.40 -0.89
C ASP A 371 10.32 -1.86 -2.33
N TRP A 372 9.87 -0.61 -2.56
CA TRP A 372 9.94 0.04 -3.88
C TRP A 372 11.34 0.50 -4.29
N ALA A 373 12.29 0.56 -3.35
CA ALA A 373 13.61 1.15 -3.56
C ALA A 373 14.44 0.44 -4.64
N THR A 374 14.30 -0.88 -4.80
CA THR A 374 14.99 -1.66 -5.84
C THR A 374 14.08 -2.79 -6.37
N PRO A 375 14.39 -3.36 -7.54
CA PRO A 375 13.66 -4.52 -8.07
C PRO A 375 13.70 -5.76 -7.16
N THR A 376 14.67 -5.87 -6.28
CA THR A 376 14.89 -7.02 -5.38
C THR A 376 14.54 -6.73 -3.92
N MET A 377 14.25 -5.45 -3.59
CA MET A 377 14.12 -5.01 -2.20
C MET A 377 12.99 -5.72 -1.44
N ASN A 378 11.86 -6.00 -2.09
CA ASN A 378 10.78 -6.76 -1.46
C ASN A 378 11.28 -8.14 -0.94
N THR A 379 11.95 -8.89 -1.81
CA THR A 379 12.52 -10.21 -1.44
C THR A 379 13.58 -10.07 -0.35
N THR A 380 14.46 -9.08 -0.48
CA THR A 380 15.53 -8.84 0.49
C THR A 380 14.95 -8.47 1.87
N LEU A 381 13.96 -7.58 1.93
CA LEU A 381 13.28 -7.21 3.18
C LEU A 381 12.60 -8.41 3.83
N ASN A 382 11.76 -9.14 3.08
CA ASN A 382 11.01 -10.29 3.61
C ASN A 382 11.95 -11.33 4.22
N GLN A 383 12.98 -11.74 3.50
CA GLN A 383 13.96 -12.72 3.98
C GLN A 383 14.73 -12.25 5.21
N ASN A 384 15.20 -10.99 5.19
CA ASN A 384 16.00 -10.47 6.31
C ASN A 384 15.17 -10.25 7.57
N VAL A 385 13.91 -9.83 7.45
CA VAL A 385 13.01 -9.69 8.61
C VAL A 385 12.65 -11.06 9.18
N GLN A 386 12.38 -12.06 8.36
CA GLN A 386 12.16 -13.44 8.84
C GLN A 386 13.39 -13.97 9.58
N LEU A 387 14.60 -13.76 9.07
CA LEU A 387 15.85 -14.15 9.73
C LEU A 387 16.11 -13.38 11.03
N LEU A 388 15.81 -12.07 11.07
CA LEU A 388 15.92 -11.25 12.27
C LEU A 388 15.02 -11.80 13.38
N LEU A 389 13.75 -12.07 13.07
CA LEU A 389 12.76 -12.58 14.04
C LEU A 389 12.96 -14.05 14.39
N ALA A 390 13.69 -14.80 13.56
CA ALA A 390 14.21 -16.13 13.90
C ALA A 390 15.51 -16.10 14.73
N ASN A 391 16.01 -14.90 15.12
CA ASN A 391 17.28 -14.69 15.81
C ASN A 391 18.50 -15.24 15.05
N ARG A 392 18.43 -15.24 13.71
CA ARG A 392 19.51 -15.68 12.80
C ARG A 392 20.27 -14.51 12.17
N LEU A 393 19.78 -13.28 12.34
CA LEU A 393 20.45 -12.04 11.98
C LEU A 393 20.40 -11.05 13.13
N THR A 394 21.43 -10.21 13.22
CA THR A 394 21.40 -9.02 14.06
C THR A 394 20.79 -7.84 13.30
N PRO A 395 20.27 -6.79 13.98
CA PRO A 395 19.83 -5.56 13.36
C PRO A 395 20.88 -4.94 12.42
N ALA A 396 22.14 -4.95 12.81
CA ALA A 396 23.25 -4.41 11.99
C ALA A 396 23.46 -5.21 10.69
N GLN A 397 23.34 -6.53 10.74
CA GLN A 397 23.44 -7.39 9.56
C GLN A 397 22.25 -7.19 8.61
N LEU A 398 21.03 -7.02 9.14
CA LEU A 398 19.86 -6.69 8.34
C LEU A 398 20.09 -5.38 7.58
N VAL A 399 20.46 -4.31 8.27
CA VAL A 399 20.74 -3.01 7.65
C VAL A 399 21.83 -3.11 6.58
N ALA A 400 22.92 -3.83 6.85
CA ALA A 400 23.99 -4.03 5.87
C ALA A 400 23.53 -4.79 4.62
N ASN A 401 22.64 -5.77 4.77
CA ASN A 401 22.09 -6.52 3.64
C ASN A 401 21.19 -5.65 2.76
N LEU A 402 20.33 -4.81 3.36
CA LEU A 402 19.50 -3.86 2.62
C LEU A 402 20.35 -2.82 1.89
N ASP A 403 21.38 -2.28 2.56
CA ASP A 403 22.29 -1.31 1.96
C ASP A 403 23.10 -1.93 0.80
N SER A 404 23.48 -3.19 0.92
CA SER A 404 24.17 -3.93 -0.16
C SER A 404 23.26 -4.12 -1.39
N ASP A 405 21.98 -4.49 -1.18
CA ASP A 405 21.01 -4.61 -2.28
C ASP A 405 20.89 -3.27 -3.02
N TYR A 406 20.65 -2.20 -2.28
CA TYR A 406 20.52 -0.85 -2.83
C TYR A 406 21.78 -0.39 -3.56
N ALA A 407 22.95 -0.56 -2.96
CA ALA A 407 24.23 -0.17 -3.55
C ALA A 407 24.51 -0.94 -4.88
N ASN A 408 24.14 -2.21 -4.95
CA ASN A 408 24.26 -3.02 -6.16
C ASN A 408 23.30 -2.52 -7.26
N TYR A 409 22.07 -2.20 -6.92
CA TYR A 409 21.11 -1.60 -7.85
C TYR A 409 21.62 -0.26 -8.39
N MET A 410 22.06 0.66 -7.51
CA MET A 410 22.61 1.97 -7.92
C MET A 410 23.84 1.85 -8.84
N LYS A 411 24.68 0.84 -8.63
CA LYS A 411 25.81 0.53 -9.55
C LYS A 411 25.31 0.05 -10.91
N SER A 412 24.21 -0.71 -10.95
CA SER A 412 23.65 -1.23 -12.21
C SER A 412 23.06 -0.12 -13.09
N LEU A 413 22.49 0.94 -12.48
CA LEU A 413 21.96 2.10 -13.20
C LEU A 413 23.07 2.96 -13.86
N LYS A 414 24.30 2.89 -13.35
CA LYS A 414 25.45 3.69 -13.86
C LYS A 414 26.24 2.96 -14.95
N LYS A 415 25.88 1.71 -15.29
CA LYS A 415 26.54 1.01 -16.40
C LYS A 415 25.95 1.52 -17.72
N PRO A 416 26.80 1.90 -18.71
CA PRO A 416 26.38 2.41 -20.00
C PRO A 416 25.60 1.39 -20.83
#